data_81b2343b2db9300b845cb44da9127fcf
#
_entry.id   81b2343b2db9300b845cb44da9127fcf
#
_cell.length_a   1.000
_cell.length_b   1.000
_cell.length_c   1.000
_cell.angle_alpha   90.00
_cell.angle_beta   90.00
_cell.angle_gamma   90.00
#
_symmetry.space_group_name_H-M   'P 1'
#
loop_
_entity.id
_entity.type
_entity.pdbx_description
1 polymer ?
#
loop_
_entity_poly.entity_id
_entity_poly.type
_entity_poly.pdbx_seq_one_letter_code
_entity_poly.pdbx_strand_id
1 'polypeptide(L)'
;FIIISNSGRNPLSIEMAEYVKKKGCKVIVVTALEVSKSSTSRHSSGKLLYEFADVVLDNQSEFGDAALEIDGFDSKVCGTSSFSTCLLLQQTIYEAVKDMVEKGYEPPVFKSANIDGGREYNQTLEEKYGNRIWHK
;
A
#
# COMPACT_ATOMS: atom_id res chain seq x y z
N PHE A 1 7.29 -3.01 5.68
CA PHE A 1 6.56 -1.74 5.50
C PHE A 1 5.94 -1.67 4.10
N ILE A 2 4.73 -1.10 4.02
CA ILE A 2 4.09 -0.77 2.74
C ILE A 2 4.06 0.76 2.64
N ILE A 3 4.64 1.29 1.56
CA ILE A 3 4.70 2.74 1.30
C ILE A 3 3.97 3.01 -0.03
N ILE A 4 2.99 3.90 0.02
CA ILE A 4 2.12 4.22 -1.12
C ILE A 4 2.43 5.64 -1.58
N SER A 5 2.82 5.78 -2.84
CA SER A 5 3.03 7.09 -3.48
C SER A 5 2.90 6.96 -4.99
N ASN A 6 1.85 7.53 -5.57
CA ASN A 6 1.50 7.34 -6.96
C ASN A 6 2.64 7.69 -7.93
N SER A 7 3.22 8.86 -7.79
CA SER A 7 4.38 9.27 -8.61
C SER A 7 5.74 8.82 -8.05
N GLY A 8 5.81 8.42 -6.79
CA GLY A 8 7.04 7.99 -6.13
C GLY A 8 8.16 9.02 -6.06
N ARG A 9 7.88 10.31 -6.34
CA ARG A 9 8.89 11.36 -6.51
C ARG A 9 9.10 12.28 -5.30
N ASN A 10 8.20 12.22 -4.29
CA ASN A 10 8.21 13.16 -3.18
C ASN A 10 9.23 12.76 -2.10
N PRO A 11 9.97 13.72 -1.50
CA PRO A 11 11.04 13.44 -0.55
C PRO A 11 10.61 12.57 0.63
N LEU A 12 9.50 12.90 1.29
CA LEU A 12 9.05 12.19 2.49
C LEU A 12 8.94 10.68 2.30
N SER A 13 8.28 10.23 1.21
CA SER A 13 8.13 8.79 0.94
C SER A 13 9.46 8.11 0.65
N ILE A 14 10.39 8.81 0.03
CA ILE A 14 11.74 8.31 -0.28
C ILE A 14 12.57 8.20 1.01
N GLU A 15 12.56 9.24 1.85
CA GLU A 15 13.25 9.24 3.16
C GLU A 15 12.72 8.14 4.08
N MET A 16 11.39 7.93 4.10
CA MET A 16 10.79 6.83 4.86
C MET A 16 11.31 5.48 4.36
N ALA A 17 11.33 5.23 3.06
CA ALA A 17 11.82 3.99 2.49
C ALA A 17 13.32 3.78 2.82
N GLU A 18 14.12 4.82 2.66
CA GLU A 18 15.55 4.79 2.99
C GLU A 18 15.79 4.48 4.47
N TYR A 19 15.06 5.14 5.36
CA TYR A 19 15.15 4.88 6.80
C TYR A 19 14.78 3.45 7.17
N VAL A 20 13.67 2.95 6.63
CA VAL A 20 13.18 1.59 6.87
C VAL A 20 14.18 0.54 6.35
N LYS A 21 14.76 0.76 5.18
CA LYS A 21 15.82 -0.10 4.61
C LYS A 21 17.07 -0.11 5.50
N LYS A 22 17.52 1.06 6.00
CA LYS A 22 18.66 1.14 6.95
C LYS A 22 18.41 0.37 8.25
N LYS A 23 17.15 0.16 8.65
CA LYS A 23 16.77 -0.68 9.78
C LYS A 23 16.66 -2.17 9.46
N GLY A 24 17.02 -2.58 8.24
CA GLY A 24 16.96 -3.98 7.80
C GLY A 24 15.56 -4.50 7.49
N CYS A 25 14.56 -3.61 7.41
CA CYS A 25 13.19 -4.01 7.11
C CYS A 25 12.94 -4.11 5.60
N LYS A 26 11.97 -4.93 5.23
CA LYS A 26 11.48 -5.04 3.85
C LYS A 26 10.50 -3.92 3.51
N VAL A 27 10.57 -3.45 2.26
CA VAL A 27 9.72 -2.38 1.74
C VAL A 27 8.94 -2.87 0.53
N ILE A 28 7.62 -2.80 0.64
CA ILE A 28 6.69 -2.95 -0.49
C ILE A 28 6.28 -1.53 -0.90
N VAL A 29 6.44 -1.20 -2.16
CA VAL A 29 6.02 0.09 -2.71
C VAL A 29 4.80 -0.10 -3.59
N VAL A 30 3.76 0.71 -3.36
CA VAL A 30 2.63 0.83 -4.29
C VAL A 30 2.75 2.15 -5.03
N THR A 31 2.84 2.09 -6.35
CA THR A 31 3.05 3.27 -7.20
C THR A 31 2.47 3.03 -8.60
N ALA A 32 2.18 4.08 -9.35
CA ALA A 32 1.97 3.97 -10.79
C ALA A 32 3.36 3.91 -11.45
N LEU A 33 3.81 2.71 -11.77
CA LEU A 33 5.22 2.46 -12.09
C LEU A 33 5.68 3.25 -13.32
N GLU A 34 4.89 3.28 -14.38
CA GLU A 34 5.25 4.04 -15.60
C GLU A 34 5.25 5.55 -15.36
N VAL A 35 4.29 6.05 -14.57
CA VAL A 35 4.26 7.47 -14.13
C VAL A 35 5.47 7.79 -13.27
N SER A 36 5.82 6.88 -12.34
CA SER A 36 7.00 7.05 -11.49
C SER A 36 8.29 7.08 -12.31
N LYS A 37 8.50 6.14 -13.22
CA LYS A 37 9.68 6.09 -14.09
C LYS A 37 9.84 7.32 -14.97
N SER A 38 8.74 7.90 -15.44
CA SER A 38 8.75 9.13 -16.25
C SER A 38 8.90 10.42 -15.43
N SER A 39 8.85 10.32 -14.10
CA SER A 39 8.93 11.45 -13.20
C SER A 39 10.38 11.81 -12.85
N THR A 40 10.65 13.11 -12.60
CA THR A 40 11.90 13.55 -11.99
C THR A 40 11.78 13.53 -10.47
N SER A 41 12.73 12.94 -9.79
CA SER A 41 12.77 12.93 -8.32
C SER A 41 12.84 14.38 -7.76
N ARG A 42 12.16 14.59 -6.64
CA ARG A 42 12.26 15.83 -5.84
C ARG A 42 13.17 15.65 -4.61
N HIS A 43 13.72 14.46 -4.43
CA HIS A 43 14.64 14.15 -3.36
C HIS A 43 16.09 14.44 -3.78
N SER A 44 16.93 14.86 -2.83
CA SER A 44 18.34 15.21 -3.06
C SER A 44 19.20 14.09 -3.64
N SER A 45 18.84 12.82 -3.38
CA SER A 45 19.53 11.65 -3.96
C SER A 45 19.28 11.47 -5.45
N GLY A 46 18.29 12.16 -6.04
CA GLY A 46 17.85 11.91 -7.41
C GLY A 46 17.08 10.62 -7.63
N LYS A 47 16.94 9.76 -6.61
CA LYS A 47 16.26 8.48 -6.68
C LYS A 47 14.74 8.61 -6.52
N LEU A 48 14.01 7.66 -7.08
CA LEU A 48 12.57 7.50 -6.96
C LEU A 48 12.21 6.40 -5.96
N LEU A 49 11.01 6.45 -5.40
CA LEU A 49 10.59 5.53 -4.35
C LEU A 49 10.71 4.04 -4.73
N TYR A 50 10.33 3.68 -5.97
CA TYR A 50 10.38 2.28 -6.42
C TYR A 50 11.80 1.68 -6.41
N GLU A 51 12.85 2.50 -6.47
CA GLU A 51 14.25 2.04 -6.43
C GLU A 51 14.67 1.52 -5.03
N PHE A 52 13.89 1.81 -4.00
CA PHE A 52 14.10 1.33 -2.64
C PHE A 52 13.26 0.08 -2.31
N ALA A 53 12.37 -0.33 -3.20
CA ALA A 53 11.45 -1.43 -2.98
C ALA A 53 12.14 -2.80 -3.02
N ASP A 54 11.73 -3.70 -2.12
CA ASP A 54 11.95 -5.14 -2.28
C ASP A 54 10.88 -5.75 -3.20
N VAL A 55 9.65 -5.18 -3.17
CA VAL A 55 8.54 -5.54 -4.04
C VAL A 55 7.85 -4.26 -4.50
N VAL A 56 7.55 -4.15 -5.79
CA VAL A 56 6.73 -3.08 -6.36
C VAL A 56 5.37 -3.64 -6.74
N LEU A 57 4.33 -3.02 -6.25
CA LEU A 57 2.95 -3.24 -6.66
C LEU A 57 2.54 -2.06 -7.56
N ASP A 58 2.36 -2.33 -8.83
CA ASP A 58 1.98 -1.32 -9.82
C ASP A 58 0.44 -1.16 -9.83
N ASN A 59 -0.04 0.01 -9.42
CA ASN A 59 -1.48 0.31 -9.40
C ASN A 59 -2.00 0.77 -10.76
N GLN A 60 -1.13 0.93 -11.76
CA GLN A 60 -1.44 1.28 -13.15
C GLN A 60 -2.32 2.53 -13.32
N SER A 61 -2.28 3.46 -12.36
CA SER A 61 -3.03 4.71 -12.51
C SER A 61 -2.39 5.63 -13.55
N GLU A 62 -3.23 6.45 -14.17
CA GLU A 62 -2.83 7.33 -15.26
C GLU A 62 -1.97 8.50 -14.81
N PHE A 63 -1.24 9.09 -15.77
CA PHE A 63 -0.51 10.34 -15.56
C PHE A 63 -1.47 11.45 -15.16
N GLY A 64 -1.18 12.13 -14.05
CA GLY A 64 -2.07 13.15 -13.48
C GLY A 64 -3.21 12.58 -12.63
N ASP A 65 -3.31 11.23 -12.51
CA ASP A 65 -4.28 10.49 -11.69
C ASP A 65 -5.73 10.54 -12.18
N ALA A 66 -6.24 11.70 -12.59
CA ALA A 66 -7.62 11.87 -13.05
C ALA A 66 -7.81 11.33 -14.47
N ALA A 67 -8.89 10.55 -14.71
CA ALA A 67 -9.09 9.79 -15.93
C ALA A 67 -10.23 10.31 -16.84
N LEU A 68 -11.21 11.02 -16.28
CA LEU A 68 -12.41 11.42 -17.05
C LEU A 68 -12.32 12.88 -17.52
N GLU A 69 -12.62 13.09 -18.79
CA GLU A 69 -12.71 14.41 -19.40
C GLU A 69 -14.17 14.90 -19.40
N ILE A 70 -14.35 16.22 -19.29
CA ILE A 70 -15.66 16.88 -19.37
C ILE A 70 -15.55 17.94 -20.47
N ASP A 71 -16.45 17.89 -21.45
CA ASP A 71 -16.50 18.84 -22.54
C ASP A 71 -16.62 20.28 -22.01
N GLY A 72 -15.71 21.15 -22.47
CA GLY A 72 -15.66 22.56 -22.05
C GLY A 72 -14.98 22.80 -20.70
N PHE A 73 -14.32 21.78 -20.11
CA PHE A 73 -13.53 21.93 -18.87
C PHE A 73 -12.09 21.44 -19.08
N ASP A 74 -11.12 22.27 -18.73
CA ASP A 74 -9.71 22.03 -19.06
C ASP A 74 -9.02 20.95 -18.20
N SER A 75 -9.68 20.48 -17.14
CA SER A 75 -9.10 19.50 -16.21
C SER A 75 -9.86 18.19 -16.24
N LYS A 76 -9.12 17.07 -16.17
CA LYS A 76 -9.73 15.76 -15.92
C LYS A 76 -10.20 15.66 -14.47
N VAL A 77 -11.18 14.80 -14.22
CA VAL A 77 -11.75 14.47 -12.90
C VAL A 77 -11.66 12.97 -12.64
N CYS A 78 -12.02 12.54 -11.43
CA CYS A 78 -12.05 11.13 -11.02
C CYS A 78 -10.65 10.50 -10.98
N GLY A 79 -9.93 10.74 -9.90
CA GLY A 79 -8.63 10.11 -9.61
C GLY A 79 -8.74 8.59 -9.48
N THR A 80 -7.85 7.88 -10.16
CA THR A 80 -7.85 6.41 -10.25
C THR A 80 -6.98 5.75 -9.19
N SER A 81 -5.94 6.42 -8.70
CA SER A 81 -4.90 5.84 -7.85
C SER A 81 -5.42 5.28 -6.53
N SER A 82 -6.34 5.98 -5.86
CA SER A 82 -6.90 5.52 -4.58
C SER A 82 -7.70 4.24 -4.76
N PHE A 83 -8.53 4.18 -5.78
CA PHE A 83 -9.37 3.02 -6.07
C PHE A 83 -8.53 1.81 -6.49
N SER A 84 -7.63 1.97 -7.47
CA SER A 84 -6.77 0.88 -7.96
C SER A 84 -5.80 0.39 -6.88
N THR A 85 -5.24 1.28 -6.05
CA THR A 85 -4.42 0.90 -4.90
C THR A 85 -5.20 0.08 -3.87
N CYS A 86 -6.42 0.50 -3.51
CA CYS A 86 -7.25 -0.26 -2.59
C CYS A 86 -7.56 -1.67 -3.13
N LEU A 87 -7.94 -1.77 -4.40
CA LEU A 87 -8.20 -3.07 -5.04
C LEU A 87 -6.96 -3.96 -5.03
N LEU A 88 -5.82 -3.43 -5.45
CA LEU A 88 -4.55 -4.16 -5.50
C LEU A 88 -4.10 -4.66 -4.12
N LEU A 89 -4.23 -3.84 -3.08
CA LEU A 89 -3.91 -4.24 -1.72
C LEU A 89 -4.87 -5.31 -1.19
N GLN A 90 -6.18 -5.20 -1.47
CA GLN A 90 -7.15 -6.22 -1.06
C GLN A 90 -6.86 -7.57 -1.73
N GLN A 91 -6.51 -7.58 -3.02
CA GLN A 91 -6.09 -8.80 -3.71
C GLN A 91 -4.80 -9.38 -3.11
N THR A 92 -3.83 -8.53 -2.81
CA THR A 92 -2.56 -8.96 -2.18
C THR A 92 -2.81 -9.59 -0.80
N ILE A 93 -3.68 -9.00 0.01
CA ILE A 93 -4.06 -9.54 1.32
C ILE A 93 -4.80 -10.86 1.16
N TYR A 94 -5.74 -10.96 0.21
CA TYR A 94 -6.47 -12.19 -0.07
C TYR A 94 -5.52 -13.34 -0.40
N GLU A 95 -4.59 -13.15 -1.33
CA GLU A 95 -3.63 -14.18 -1.71
C GLU A 95 -2.68 -14.55 -0.55
N ALA A 96 -2.26 -13.57 0.25
CA ALA A 96 -1.43 -13.82 1.42
C ALA A 96 -2.17 -14.68 2.48
N VAL A 97 -3.43 -14.35 2.76
CA VAL A 97 -4.27 -15.12 3.69
C VAL A 97 -4.52 -16.53 3.18
N LYS A 98 -4.81 -16.67 1.89
CA LYS A 98 -4.99 -17.97 1.23
C LYS A 98 -3.72 -18.85 1.35
N ASP A 99 -2.56 -18.29 1.02
CA ASP A 99 -1.26 -18.99 1.15
C ASP A 99 -0.98 -19.43 2.61
N MET A 100 -1.34 -18.58 3.61
CA MET A 100 -1.23 -18.96 5.01
C MET A 100 -2.11 -20.17 5.36
N VAL A 101 -3.36 -20.18 4.91
CA VAL A 101 -4.29 -21.29 5.14
C VAL A 101 -3.81 -22.57 4.48
N GLU A 102 -3.36 -22.50 3.21
CA GLU A 102 -2.83 -23.65 2.49
C GLU A 102 -1.59 -24.25 3.17
N LYS A 103 -0.81 -23.42 3.86
CA LYS A 103 0.35 -23.86 4.67
C LYS A 103 -0.01 -24.30 6.10
N GLY A 104 -1.27 -24.32 6.45
CA GLY A 104 -1.76 -24.75 7.77
C GLY A 104 -1.60 -23.70 8.88
N TYR A 105 -1.36 -22.44 8.52
CA TYR A 105 -1.37 -21.33 9.49
C TYR A 105 -2.78 -20.78 9.69
N GLU A 106 -3.06 -20.31 10.91
CA GLU A 106 -4.26 -19.54 11.22
C GLU A 106 -3.99 -18.05 10.95
N PRO A 107 -4.62 -17.43 9.93
CA PRO A 107 -4.39 -16.03 9.62
C PRO A 107 -4.97 -15.11 10.69
N PRO A 108 -4.23 -14.09 11.18
CA PRO A 108 -4.72 -13.15 12.18
C PRO A 108 -5.62 -12.06 11.57
N VAL A 109 -6.77 -12.47 11.06
CA VAL A 109 -7.72 -11.56 10.39
C VAL A 109 -8.89 -11.29 11.31
N PHE A 110 -9.14 -10.01 11.62
CA PHE A 110 -10.28 -9.58 12.42
C PHE A 110 -11.61 -9.84 11.71
N LYS A 111 -12.59 -10.30 12.47
CA LYS A 111 -13.99 -10.37 12.03
C LYS A 111 -14.67 -9.02 12.22
N SER A 112 -15.69 -8.75 11.42
CA SER A 112 -16.51 -7.55 11.64
C SER A 112 -17.14 -7.59 13.04
N ALA A 113 -17.06 -6.49 13.77
CA ALA A 113 -17.73 -6.34 15.07
C ALA A 113 -19.28 -6.28 14.94
N ASN A 114 -19.80 -6.24 13.71
CA ASN A 114 -21.25 -6.25 13.43
C ASN A 114 -21.82 -7.64 13.23
N ILE A 115 -21.01 -8.70 13.34
CA ILE A 115 -21.47 -10.08 13.34
C ILE A 115 -21.38 -10.68 14.74
N ASP A 116 -22.29 -11.61 15.06
CA ASP A 116 -22.33 -12.27 16.37
C ASP A 116 -21.00 -13.01 16.63
N GLY A 117 -20.45 -12.82 17.83
CA GLY A 117 -19.16 -13.39 18.22
C GLY A 117 -17.93 -12.72 17.60
N GLY A 118 -18.09 -11.67 16.77
CA GLY A 118 -16.97 -11.01 16.12
C GLY A 118 -16.05 -10.30 17.09
N ARG A 119 -16.59 -9.64 18.11
CA ARG A 119 -15.79 -8.93 19.13
C ARG A 119 -15.00 -9.88 20.00
N GLU A 120 -15.63 -10.95 20.49
CA GLU A 120 -15.03 -11.98 21.31
C GLU A 120 -13.89 -12.68 20.58
N TYR A 121 -14.10 -13.00 19.31
CA TYR A 121 -13.04 -13.55 18.45
C TYR A 121 -11.87 -12.57 18.29
N ASN A 122 -12.13 -11.31 18.03
CA ASN A 122 -11.08 -10.30 17.85
C ASN A 122 -10.26 -10.11 19.14
N GLN A 123 -10.89 -10.17 20.31
CA GLN A 123 -10.20 -10.12 21.59
C GLN A 123 -9.17 -11.24 21.72
N THR A 124 -9.49 -12.46 21.27
CA THR A 124 -8.51 -13.57 21.30
C THR A 124 -7.27 -13.28 20.43
N LEU A 125 -7.45 -12.59 19.29
CA LEU A 125 -6.33 -12.17 18.46
C LEU A 125 -5.52 -11.05 19.11
N GLU A 126 -6.17 -10.09 19.76
CA GLU A 126 -5.49 -9.01 20.50
C GLU A 126 -4.67 -9.58 21.67
N GLU A 127 -5.18 -10.53 22.42
CA GLU A 127 -4.45 -11.21 23.47
C GLU A 127 -3.22 -11.97 22.93
N LYS A 128 -3.39 -12.68 21.80
CA LYS A 128 -2.33 -13.46 21.16
C LYS A 128 -1.23 -12.60 20.52
N TYR A 129 -1.59 -11.45 19.94
CA TYR A 129 -0.69 -10.62 19.14
C TYR A 129 -0.50 -9.20 19.67
N GLY A 130 -1.06 -8.85 20.85
CA GLY A 130 -1.11 -7.49 21.40
C GLY A 130 0.26 -6.82 21.55
N ASN A 131 1.32 -7.59 21.77
CA ASN A 131 2.68 -7.08 21.82
C ASN A 131 3.28 -6.73 20.43
N ARG A 132 2.58 -7.07 19.35
CA ARG A 132 2.95 -6.78 17.95
C ARG A 132 2.06 -5.75 17.30
N ILE A 133 0.92 -5.42 17.92
CA ILE A 133 -0.07 -4.49 17.41
C ILE A 133 0.05 -3.19 18.20
N TRP A 134 0.26 -2.08 17.51
CA TRP A 134 0.27 -0.77 18.14
C TRP A 134 -1.17 -0.31 18.39
N HIS A 135 -1.59 -0.48 19.64
CA HIS A 135 -2.79 0.17 20.16
C HIS A 135 -2.37 1.34 21.04
N LYS A 136 -2.43 2.52 20.48
CA LYS A 136 -2.60 3.74 21.31
C LYS A 136 -3.12 4.88 20.47
#